data_36179947ce9421b876022b0abc9893b5
#
_entry.id   36179947ce9421b876022b0abc9893b5
#
_cell.length_a   1.000
_cell.length_b   1.000
_cell.length_c   1.000
_cell.angle_alpha   90.00
_cell.angle_beta   90.00
_cell.angle_gamma   90.00
#
_symmetry.space_group_name_H-M   'P 1'
#
loop_
_entity.id
_entity.type
_entity.pdbx_description
1 polymer ?
#
loop_
_entity_poly.entity_id
_entity_poly.type
_entity_poly.pdbx_seq_one_letter_code
_entity_poly.pdbx_strand_id
1 'polypeptide(L)'
;MTVNRLADYLEHMRQAASDACGFVEGLSKAEFLADKRTQQAVVMSLIIIGEASTKIMDHYPTFIEKHANVPWRNMRGMRNRIAHGYFEINFEVVWETVYSALPELLQQLSIVFSDVDQEPY
;
A
#
# COMPACT_ATOMS: atom_id res chain seq x y z
N MET A 1 -0.17 14.00 -25.95
CA MET A 1 1.02 13.41 -25.31
C MET A 1 0.61 12.66 -24.05
N THR A 2 1.03 11.42 -23.93
CA THR A 2 0.71 10.60 -22.78
C THR A 2 1.69 10.92 -21.65
N VAL A 3 1.17 11.22 -20.47
CA VAL A 3 1.99 11.48 -19.29
C VAL A 3 2.26 10.15 -18.59
N ASN A 4 3.54 9.83 -18.38
CA ASN A 4 3.92 8.65 -17.61
C ASN A 4 3.84 8.98 -16.13
N ARG A 5 2.92 8.33 -15.43
CA ARG A 5 2.66 8.57 -14.01
C ARG A 5 3.07 7.40 -13.12
N LEU A 6 3.79 6.43 -13.68
CA LEU A 6 4.18 5.24 -12.93
C LEU A 6 4.98 5.60 -11.67
N ALA A 7 5.99 6.45 -11.82
CA ALA A 7 6.82 6.85 -10.69
C ALA A 7 6.00 7.58 -9.61
N ASP A 8 5.03 8.39 -10.02
CA ASP A 8 4.15 9.09 -9.08
C ASP A 8 3.30 8.12 -8.28
N TYR A 9 2.70 7.12 -8.94
CA TYR A 9 1.90 6.11 -8.25
C TYR A 9 2.74 5.29 -7.28
N LEU A 10 3.95 4.92 -7.69
CA LEU A 10 4.87 4.17 -6.82
C LEU A 10 5.27 5.01 -5.61
N GLU A 11 5.51 6.32 -5.80
CA GLU A 11 5.85 7.20 -4.70
C GLU A 11 4.68 7.37 -3.73
N HIS A 12 3.44 7.45 -4.24
CA HIS A 12 2.25 7.46 -3.36
C HIS A 12 2.16 6.20 -2.52
N MET A 13 2.44 5.03 -3.12
CA MET A 13 2.44 3.76 -2.38
C MET A 13 3.51 3.76 -1.30
N ARG A 14 4.72 4.17 -1.65
CA ARG A 14 5.85 4.20 -0.71
C ARG A 14 5.55 5.14 0.46
N GLN A 15 5.08 6.34 0.16
CA GLN A 15 4.78 7.32 1.19
C GLN A 15 3.67 6.83 2.12
N ALA A 16 2.59 6.27 1.55
CA ALA A 16 1.49 5.78 2.37
C ALA A 16 1.90 4.59 3.24
N ALA A 17 2.71 3.67 2.70
CA ALA A 17 3.22 2.55 3.48
C ALA A 17 4.11 3.03 4.63
N SER A 18 5.00 3.97 4.35
CA SER A 18 5.87 4.57 5.36
C SER A 18 5.06 5.30 6.44
N ASP A 19 4.05 6.07 6.02
CA ASP A 19 3.17 6.78 6.95
C ASP A 19 2.45 5.81 7.88
N ALA A 20 1.87 4.74 7.33
CA ALA A 20 1.14 3.75 8.12
C ALA A 20 2.05 3.10 9.17
N CYS A 21 3.26 2.72 8.78
CA CYS A 21 4.23 2.16 9.70
C CYS A 21 4.59 3.17 10.80
N GLY A 22 4.73 4.45 10.45
CA GLY A 22 4.99 5.51 11.41
C GLY A 22 3.86 5.73 12.39
N PHE A 23 2.60 5.64 11.92
CA PHE A 23 1.43 5.83 12.78
C PHE A 23 1.35 4.80 13.90
N VAL A 24 1.82 3.57 13.67
CA VAL A 24 1.77 2.52 14.68
C VAL A 24 3.08 2.36 15.46
N GLU A 25 4.08 3.16 15.15
CA GLU A 25 5.38 3.07 15.80
C GLU A 25 5.23 3.23 17.30
N GLY A 26 5.78 2.30 18.06
CA GLY A 26 5.71 2.32 19.52
C GLY A 26 4.40 1.80 20.11
N LEU A 27 3.41 1.45 19.29
CA LEU A 27 2.14 0.90 19.77
C LEU A 27 2.21 -0.62 19.83
N SER A 28 1.60 -1.18 20.87
CA SER A 28 1.29 -2.61 20.90
C SER A 28 0.02 -2.87 20.08
N LYS A 29 -0.23 -4.13 19.74
CA LYS A 29 -1.48 -4.53 19.09
C LYS A 29 -2.69 -4.07 19.90
N ALA A 30 -2.66 -4.29 21.23
CA ALA A 30 -3.77 -3.90 22.10
C ALA A 30 -4.01 -2.40 22.08
N GLU A 31 -2.95 -1.60 22.07
CA GLU A 31 -3.07 -0.15 21.99
C GLU A 31 -3.65 0.29 20.66
N PHE A 32 -3.21 -0.32 19.55
CA PHE A 32 -3.78 -0.03 18.23
C PHE A 32 -5.27 -0.35 18.18
N LEU A 33 -5.66 -1.52 18.72
CA LEU A 33 -7.06 -1.94 18.72
C LEU A 33 -7.98 -1.05 19.57
N ALA A 34 -7.40 -0.24 20.46
CA ALA A 34 -8.12 0.71 21.30
C ALA A 34 -8.02 2.15 20.80
N ASP A 35 -7.31 2.40 19.69
CA ASP A 35 -7.00 3.75 19.22
C ASP A 35 -7.67 4.04 17.88
N LYS A 36 -8.87 4.59 17.96
CA LYS A 36 -9.69 4.89 16.76
C LYS A 36 -8.99 5.86 15.82
N ARG A 37 -8.32 6.88 16.35
CA ARG A 37 -7.63 7.87 15.51
C ARG A 37 -6.55 7.21 14.66
N THR A 38 -5.71 6.39 15.28
CA THR A 38 -4.66 5.68 14.56
C THR A 38 -5.24 4.69 13.56
N GLN A 39 -6.31 3.98 13.94
CA GLN A 39 -7.00 3.06 13.03
C GLN A 39 -7.46 3.79 11.76
N GLN A 40 -8.07 4.95 11.89
CA GLN A 40 -8.57 5.71 10.75
C GLN A 40 -7.42 6.23 9.87
N ALA A 41 -6.33 6.69 10.48
CA ALA A 41 -5.16 7.14 9.74
C ALA A 41 -4.54 6.00 8.93
N VAL A 42 -4.39 4.84 9.53
CA VAL A 42 -3.84 3.65 8.88
C VAL A 42 -4.75 3.19 7.74
N VAL A 43 -6.04 3.15 7.97
CA VAL A 43 -7.01 2.73 6.93
C VAL A 43 -6.92 3.65 5.72
N MET A 44 -6.81 4.97 5.91
CA MET A 44 -6.62 5.88 4.80
C MET A 44 -5.34 5.56 4.02
N SER A 45 -4.25 5.26 4.71
CA SER A 45 -3.00 4.87 4.04
C SER A 45 -3.17 3.60 3.20
N LEU A 46 -3.91 2.60 3.72
CA LEU A 46 -4.18 1.37 2.98
C LEU A 46 -5.03 1.64 1.73
N ILE A 47 -5.97 2.57 1.81
CA ILE A 47 -6.77 2.98 0.65
C ILE A 47 -5.86 3.60 -0.42
N ILE A 48 -4.97 4.49 -0.02
CA ILE A 48 -4.03 5.13 -0.96
C ILE A 48 -3.16 4.08 -1.65
N ILE A 49 -2.63 3.12 -0.90
CA ILE A 49 -1.82 2.04 -1.46
C ILE A 49 -2.63 1.25 -2.49
N GLY A 50 -3.86 0.88 -2.15
CA GLY A 50 -4.73 0.11 -3.05
C GLY A 50 -5.13 0.88 -4.29
N GLU A 51 -5.39 2.18 -4.17
CA GLU A 51 -5.70 3.04 -5.32
C GLU A 51 -4.52 3.11 -6.27
N ALA A 52 -3.32 3.36 -5.75
CA ALA A 52 -2.11 3.44 -6.56
C ALA A 52 -1.82 2.10 -7.23
N SER A 53 -1.96 0.99 -6.50
CA SER A 53 -1.79 -0.36 -7.04
C SER A 53 -2.73 -0.61 -8.21
N THR A 54 -4.00 -0.22 -8.05
CA THR A 54 -5.01 -0.38 -9.09
C THR A 54 -4.63 0.38 -10.36
N LYS A 55 -4.19 1.63 -10.21
CA LYS A 55 -3.77 2.45 -11.35
C LYS A 55 -2.59 1.83 -12.08
N ILE A 56 -1.62 1.30 -11.34
CA ILE A 56 -0.45 0.67 -11.95
C ILE A 56 -0.86 -0.60 -12.69
N MET A 57 -1.72 -1.43 -12.08
CA MET A 57 -2.21 -2.65 -12.72
C MET A 57 -2.96 -2.36 -14.01
N ASP A 58 -3.77 -1.30 -14.02
CA ASP A 58 -4.61 -0.97 -15.18
C ASP A 58 -3.80 -0.35 -16.32
N HIS A 59 -2.77 0.44 -16.00
CA HIS A 59 -2.07 1.23 -17.01
C HIS A 59 -0.67 0.72 -17.36
N TYR A 60 -0.08 -0.15 -16.53
CA TYR A 60 1.29 -0.62 -16.71
C TYR A 60 1.40 -2.14 -16.52
N PRO A 61 0.67 -2.92 -17.33
CA PRO A 61 0.65 -4.39 -17.14
C PRO A 61 2.02 -5.06 -17.33
N THR A 62 2.85 -4.53 -18.22
CA THR A 62 4.20 -5.07 -18.44
C THR A 62 5.06 -4.89 -17.19
N PHE A 63 4.93 -3.74 -16.54
CA PHE A 63 5.65 -3.48 -15.29
C PHE A 63 5.21 -4.44 -14.19
N ILE A 64 3.90 -4.72 -14.10
CA ILE A 64 3.34 -5.67 -13.13
C ILE A 64 3.94 -7.07 -13.36
N GLU A 65 4.06 -7.50 -14.61
CA GLU A 65 4.64 -8.81 -14.94
C GLU A 65 6.11 -8.91 -14.50
N LYS A 66 6.86 -7.83 -14.69
CA LYS A 66 8.27 -7.78 -14.28
C LYS A 66 8.45 -7.82 -12.76
N HIS A 67 7.45 -7.35 -12.02
CA HIS A 67 7.53 -7.24 -10.56
C HIS A 67 6.40 -8.02 -9.90
N ALA A 68 6.17 -9.25 -10.36
CA ALA A 68 5.07 -10.09 -9.89
C ALA A 68 5.19 -10.49 -8.41
N ASN A 69 6.38 -10.30 -7.80
CA ASN A 69 6.59 -10.57 -6.38
C ASN A 69 5.95 -9.52 -5.47
N VAL A 70 5.63 -8.33 -5.99
CA VAL A 70 4.92 -7.31 -5.24
C VAL A 70 3.43 -7.70 -5.20
N PRO A 71 2.77 -7.63 -4.03
CA PRO A 71 1.39 -8.12 -3.90
C PRO A 71 0.35 -7.12 -4.41
N TRP A 72 0.40 -6.79 -5.69
CA TRP A 72 -0.49 -5.78 -6.31
C TRP A 72 -1.96 -6.09 -6.09
N ARG A 73 -2.37 -7.35 -6.34
CA ARG A 73 -3.77 -7.75 -6.22
C ARG A 73 -4.25 -7.74 -4.77
N ASN A 74 -3.38 -8.11 -3.85
CA ASN A 74 -3.71 -8.09 -2.43
C ASN A 74 -3.97 -6.68 -1.95
N MET A 75 -3.19 -5.72 -2.42
CA MET A 75 -3.35 -4.31 -2.06
C MET A 75 -4.66 -3.75 -2.60
N ARG A 76 -4.97 -4.04 -3.86
CA ARG A 76 -6.26 -3.65 -4.45
C ARG A 76 -7.42 -4.32 -3.69
N GLY A 77 -7.28 -5.60 -3.37
CA GLY A 77 -8.29 -6.34 -2.62
C GLY A 77 -8.56 -5.76 -1.26
N MET A 78 -7.51 -5.35 -0.56
CA MET A 78 -7.65 -4.69 0.75
C MET A 78 -8.44 -3.38 0.61
N ARG A 79 -8.10 -2.55 -0.38
CA ARG A 79 -8.83 -1.30 -0.65
C ARG A 79 -10.30 -1.58 -0.93
N ASN A 80 -10.60 -2.61 -1.74
CA ASN A 80 -11.97 -2.95 -2.08
C ASN A 80 -12.76 -3.41 -0.85
N ARG A 81 -12.15 -4.23 0.01
CA ARG A 81 -12.81 -4.67 1.24
C ARG A 81 -13.10 -3.51 2.17
N ILE A 82 -12.19 -2.58 2.31
CA ILE A 82 -12.39 -1.38 3.14
C ILE A 82 -13.52 -0.53 2.55
N ALA A 83 -13.50 -0.27 1.24
CA ALA A 83 -14.47 0.60 0.58
C ALA A 83 -15.88 0.04 0.63
N HIS A 84 -16.04 -1.29 0.51
CA HIS A 84 -17.35 -1.92 0.48
C HIS A 84 -17.85 -2.38 1.86
N GLY A 85 -16.96 -2.56 2.83
CA GLY A 85 -17.31 -3.03 4.16
C GLY A 85 -16.78 -2.12 5.25
N TYR A 86 -16.93 -0.81 5.08
CA TYR A 86 -16.34 0.18 5.99
C TYR A 86 -16.72 -0.05 7.46
N PHE A 87 -17.97 -0.43 7.74
CA PHE A 87 -18.43 -0.66 9.10
C PHE A 87 -18.00 -2.01 9.67
N GLU A 88 -17.44 -2.87 8.83
CA GLU A 88 -17.06 -4.23 9.20
C GLU A 88 -15.55 -4.48 9.07
N ILE A 89 -14.74 -3.43 9.13
CA ILE A 89 -13.29 -3.55 9.01
C ILE A 89 -12.76 -4.38 10.18
N ASN A 90 -11.96 -5.41 9.85
CA ASN A 90 -11.27 -6.22 10.85
C ASN A 90 -9.92 -5.59 11.17
N PHE A 91 -9.83 -4.89 12.29
CA PHE A 91 -8.61 -4.16 12.66
C PHE A 91 -7.47 -5.08 13.09
N GLU A 92 -7.73 -6.34 13.43
CA GLU A 92 -6.65 -7.29 13.65
C GLU A 92 -5.93 -7.60 12.34
N VAL A 93 -6.67 -7.74 11.25
CA VAL A 93 -6.10 -7.92 9.92
C VAL A 93 -5.34 -6.65 9.50
N VAL A 94 -5.89 -5.48 9.80
CA VAL A 94 -5.21 -4.20 9.52
C VAL A 94 -3.89 -4.13 10.28
N TRP A 95 -3.89 -4.49 11.56
CA TRP A 95 -2.66 -4.51 12.36
C TRP A 95 -1.59 -5.43 11.73
N GLU A 96 -1.97 -6.66 11.36
CA GLU A 96 -1.03 -7.60 10.75
C GLU A 96 -0.47 -7.06 9.44
N THR A 97 -1.32 -6.39 8.65
CA THR A 97 -0.90 -5.78 7.40
C THR A 97 0.19 -4.73 7.64
N VAL A 98 -0.03 -3.85 8.61
CA VAL A 98 0.93 -2.77 8.90
C VAL A 98 2.19 -3.31 9.56
N TYR A 99 2.03 -4.28 10.45
CA TYR A 99 3.16 -4.80 11.21
C TYR A 99 4.09 -5.69 10.38
N SER A 100 3.51 -6.50 9.48
CA SER A 100 4.29 -7.49 8.72
C SER A 100 4.37 -7.18 7.23
N ALA A 101 3.24 -6.91 6.58
CA ALA A 101 3.19 -6.79 5.12
C ALA A 101 3.78 -5.48 4.61
N LEU A 102 3.53 -4.36 5.27
CA LEU A 102 4.01 -3.06 4.80
C LEU A 102 5.52 -2.90 4.90
N PRO A 103 6.20 -3.35 5.97
CA PRO A 103 7.67 -3.31 5.97
C PRO A 103 8.28 -4.10 4.82
N GLU A 104 7.71 -5.26 4.49
CA GLU A 104 8.17 -6.05 3.35
C GLU A 104 7.90 -5.32 2.03
N LEU A 105 6.71 -4.71 1.90
CA LEU A 105 6.38 -3.91 0.73
C LEU A 105 7.38 -2.78 0.51
N LEU A 106 7.77 -2.09 1.58
CA LEU A 106 8.75 -1.01 1.49
C LEU A 106 10.08 -1.50 0.94
N GLN A 107 10.53 -2.69 1.35
CA GLN A 107 11.74 -3.29 0.80
C GLN A 107 11.58 -3.63 -0.68
N GLN A 108 10.45 -4.21 -1.06
CA GLN A 108 10.16 -4.53 -2.46
C GLN A 108 10.11 -3.28 -3.32
N LEU A 109 9.48 -2.20 -2.85
CA LEU A 109 9.40 -0.94 -3.58
C LEU A 109 10.77 -0.29 -3.78
N SER A 110 11.68 -0.44 -2.85
CA SER A 110 13.05 0.05 -2.98
C SER A 110 13.72 -0.54 -4.23
N ILE A 111 13.54 -1.83 -4.47
CA ILE A 111 14.08 -2.51 -5.65
C ILE A 111 13.36 -2.03 -6.93
N VAL A 112 12.04 -1.91 -6.84
CA VAL A 112 11.20 -1.49 -7.97
C VAL A 112 11.58 -0.08 -8.44
N PHE A 113 11.86 0.85 -7.52
CA PHE A 113 12.29 2.20 -7.86
C PHE A 113 13.59 2.22 -8.67
N SER A 114 14.52 1.35 -8.36
CA SER A 114 15.75 1.24 -9.13
C SER A 114 15.47 0.90 -10.60
N ASP A 115 14.51 0.00 -10.85
CA ASP A 115 14.16 -0.40 -12.21
C ASP A 115 13.45 0.72 -12.97
N VAL A 116 12.60 1.49 -12.32
CA VAL A 116 11.87 2.60 -12.95
C VAL A 116 12.83 3.66 -13.46
N ASP A 117 13.89 3.93 -12.73
CA ASP A 117 14.88 4.93 -13.12
C ASP A 117 15.71 4.50 -14.33
N GLN A 118 15.75 3.20 -14.64
CA GLN A 118 16.60 2.66 -15.70
C GLN A 118 15.84 2.31 -16.98
N GLU A 119 14.52 2.20 -16.95
CA GLU A 119 13.74 1.76 -18.09
C GLU A 119 12.58 2.71 -18.40
N PRO A 120 12.28 2.94 -19.69
CA PRO A 120 11.11 3.73 -20.08
C PRO A 120 9.83 2.91 -19.96
N TYR A 121 8.91 3.40 -19.18
CA TYR A 121 7.58 2.79 -19.05
C TYR A 121 6.48 3.71 -19.55
#